data_d5306991d591c827534ae6654113419c
#
_entry.id   d5306991d591c827534ae6654113419c
#
_cell.length_a   1.000
_cell.length_b   1.000
_cell.length_c   1.000
_cell.angle_alpha   90.00
_cell.angle_beta   90.00
_cell.angle_gamma   90.00
#
_symmetry.space_group_name_H-M   'P 1'
#
loop_
_entity.id
_entity.type
_entity.pdbx_description
1 polymer ?
#
loop_
_entity_poly.entity_id
_entity_poly.type
_entity_poly.pdbx_seq_one_letter_code
_entity_poly.pdbx_strand_id
1 'polypeptide(L)'
;KHVFAKMLHDYGTMNDIEIQIYKKWFDEFVKDFPFSGIIYVGTEPSKSLERVKIRNRKGEDIPLSYLNMCHRYHENWLNNSNIPVLKLNGNKDFINAIPSTWQLAIETFIKTHSNIEIIDEYLHTMVTG
;
A
#
# COMPACT_ATOMS: atom_id res chain seq x y z
N LYS A 1 10.43 1.14 3.37
CA LYS A 1 11.41 0.21 3.96
C LYS A 1 11.40 -1.13 3.22
N HIS A 2 10.27 -1.83 3.19
CA HIS A 2 10.20 -3.22 2.73
C HIS A 2 10.13 -3.41 1.21
N VAL A 3 9.72 -2.38 0.47
CA VAL A 3 9.61 -2.43 -1.00
C VAL A 3 10.68 -1.56 -1.63
N PHE A 4 10.47 -0.26 -1.77
CA PHE A 4 11.35 0.60 -2.58
C PHE A 4 12.79 0.67 -2.07
N ALA A 5 13.03 0.92 -0.77
CA ALA A 5 14.39 0.96 -0.25
C ALA A 5 15.10 -0.39 -0.40
N LYS A 6 14.38 -1.51 -0.18
CA LYS A 6 14.92 -2.84 -0.41
C LYS A 6 15.24 -3.08 -1.89
N MET A 7 14.37 -2.66 -2.80
CA MET A 7 14.63 -2.75 -4.24
C MET A 7 15.89 -1.97 -4.63
N LEU A 8 16.02 -0.71 -4.20
CA LEU A 8 17.18 0.13 -4.51
C LEU A 8 18.48 -0.49 -3.99
N HIS A 9 18.45 -1.09 -2.81
CA HIS A 9 19.59 -1.78 -2.23
C HIS A 9 19.94 -3.06 -3.02
N ASP A 10 18.96 -3.93 -3.28
CA ASP A 10 19.16 -5.19 -4.00
C ASP A 10 19.66 -4.98 -5.44
N TYR A 11 19.37 -3.83 -6.05
CA TYR A 11 19.86 -3.43 -7.37
C TYR A 11 21.14 -2.57 -7.34
N GLY A 12 21.75 -2.39 -6.16
CA GLY A 12 23.01 -1.67 -6.00
C GLY A 12 22.93 -0.16 -6.19
N THR A 13 21.72 0.41 -6.26
CA THR A 13 21.50 1.87 -6.35
C THR A 13 21.64 2.52 -4.98
N MET A 14 21.41 1.76 -3.90
CA MET A 14 21.59 2.16 -2.51
C MET A 14 22.60 1.21 -1.87
N ASN A 15 23.68 1.74 -1.29
CA ASN A 15 24.70 0.93 -0.64
C ASN A 15 24.30 0.47 0.77
N ASP A 16 25.13 -0.38 1.39
CA ASP A 16 24.86 -0.95 2.73
C ASP A 16 24.75 0.10 3.84
N ILE A 17 25.51 1.18 3.74
CA ILE A 17 25.49 2.26 4.75
C ILE A 17 24.20 3.06 4.59
N GLU A 18 23.86 3.43 3.37
CA GLU A 18 22.64 4.20 3.06
C GLU A 18 21.38 3.47 3.51
N ILE A 19 21.28 2.17 3.23
CA ILE A 19 20.11 1.40 3.66
C ILE A 19 20.03 1.24 5.19
N GLN A 20 21.18 1.15 5.88
CA GLN A 20 21.21 1.10 7.35
C GLN A 20 20.75 2.43 7.96
N ILE A 21 21.23 3.57 7.42
CA ILE A 21 20.79 4.90 7.83
C ILE A 21 19.29 5.04 7.61
N TYR A 22 18.80 4.68 6.41
CA TYR A 22 17.38 4.72 6.08
C TYR A 22 16.53 3.89 7.06
N LYS A 23 16.97 2.65 7.37
CA LYS A 23 16.26 1.77 8.31
C LYS A 23 16.20 2.38 9.72
N LYS A 24 17.31 2.93 10.21
CA LYS A 24 17.35 3.60 11.52
C LYS A 24 16.37 4.76 11.60
N TRP A 25 16.37 5.63 10.59
CA TRP A 25 15.43 6.73 10.49
C TRP A 25 13.99 6.24 10.48
N PHE A 26 13.69 5.29 9.62
CA PHE A 26 12.34 4.73 9.53
C PHE A 26 11.88 4.11 10.85
N ASP A 27 12.73 3.31 11.50
CA ASP A 27 12.39 2.64 12.76
C ASP A 27 12.21 3.66 13.91
N GLU A 28 12.95 4.76 13.90
CA GLU A 28 12.78 5.82 14.87
C GLU A 28 11.42 6.53 14.73
N PHE A 29 11.02 6.87 13.51
CA PHE A 29 9.71 7.50 13.28
C PHE A 29 8.52 6.56 13.58
N VAL A 30 8.66 5.28 13.28
CA VAL A 30 7.57 4.31 13.47
C VAL A 30 7.31 3.98 14.94
N LYS A 31 8.28 4.21 15.84
CA LYS A 31 8.07 4.01 17.28
C LYS A 31 6.92 4.83 17.84
N ASP A 32 6.78 6.05 17.38
CA ASP A 32 5.76 6.98 17.86
C ASP A 32 4.38 6.74 17.21
N PHE A 33 4.37 6.04 16.07
CA PHE A 33 3.17 5.78 15.26
C PHE A 33 3.09 4.30 14.87
N PRO A 34 2.78 3.38 15.80
CA PRO A 34 2.68 1.97 15.50
C PRO A 34 1.51 1.69 14.53
N PHE A 35 1.78 0.89 13.50
CA PHE A 35 0.76 0.48 12.54
C PHE A 35 -0.14 -0.61 13.11
N SER A 36 -1.43 -0.36 13.15
CA SER A 36 -2.45 -1.35 13.58
C SER A 36 -2.83 -2.32 12.47
N GLY A 37 -2.67 -1.92 11.20
CA GLY A 37 -2.99 -2.74 10.04
C GLY A 37 -2.53 -2.12 8.73
N ILE A 38 -2.60 -2.90 7.66
CA ILE A 38 -2.25 -2.51 6.29
C ILE A 38 -3.44 -2.81 5.39
N ILE A 39 -3.90 -1.81 4.63
CA ILE A 39 -4.88 -2.01 3.56
C ILE A 39 -4.11 -1.93 2.24
N TYR A 40 -4.07 -3.05 1.53
CA TYR A 40 -3.34 -3.18 0.28
C TYR A 40 -4.28 -3.36 -0.90
N VAL A 41 -4.22 -2.43 -1.85
CA VAL A 41 -4.95 -2.54 -3.11
C VAL A 41 -4.02 -3.18 -4.15
N GLY A 42 -4.12 -4.49 -4.29
CA GLY A 42 -3.31 -5.28 -5.21
C GLY A 42 -3.83 -5.17 -6.64
N THR A 43 -2.94 -4.78 -7.57
CA THR A 43 -3.25 -4.71 -9.00
C THR A 43 -2.18 -5.46 -9.77
N GLU A 44 -2.58 -6.29 -10.74
CA GLU A 44 -1.67 -7.01 -11.62
C GLU A 44 -0.78 -6.02 -12.40
N PRO A 45 0.52 -6.32 -12.57
CA PRO A 45 1.46 -5.44 -13.28
C PRO A 45 1.02 -5.06 -14.70
N SER A 46 0.41 -5.99 -15.43
CA SER A 46 -0.15 -5.73 -16.77
C SER A 46 -1.27 -4.69 -16.74
N LYS A 47 -2.19 -4.80 -15.77
CA LYS A 47 -3.28 -3.82 -15.57
C LYS A 47 -2.76 -2.47 -15.10
N SER A 48 -1.73 -2.48 -14.25
CA SER A 48 -1.04 -1.25 -13.83
C SER A 48 -0.38 -0.54 -15.01
N LEU A 49 0.27 -1.30 -15.93
CA LEU A 49 0.87 -0.75 -17.13
C LEU A 49 -0.18 -0.14 -18.08
N GLU A 50 -1.32 -0.81 -18.25
CA GLU A 50 -2.45 -0.28 -19.02
C GLU A 50 -2.88 1.10 -18.47
N ARG A 51 -3.06 1.20 -17.15
CA ARG A 51 -3.42 2.46 -16.49
C ARG A 51 -2.36 3.56 -16.61
N VAL A 52 -1.07 3.20 -16.55
CA VAL A 52 0.04 4.13 -16.82
C VAL A 52 -0.06 4.71 -18.23
N LYS A 53 -0.31 3.87 -19.23
CA LYS A 53 -0.49 4.30 -20.62
C LYS A 53 -1.71 5.20 -20.81
N ILE A 54 -2.84 4.88 -20.19
CA ILE A 54 -4.07 5.71 -20.23
C ILE A 54 -3.81 7.06 -19.55
N ARG A 55 -3.13 7.08 -18.42
CA ARG A 55 -2.77 8.31 -17.69
C ARG A 55 -1.84 9.22 -18.47
N ASN A 56 -0.96 8.66 -19.26
CA ASN A 56 -0.07 9.33 -20.22
C ASN A 56 0.62 10.59 -19.69
N ARG A 57 1.24 10.50 -18.50
CA ARG A 57 2.01 11.62 -17.94
C ARG A 57 3.29 11.84 -18.71
N LYS A 58 3.59 13.10 -19.08
CA LYS A 58 4.81 13.49 -19.77
C LYS A 58 6.05 13.08 -18.96
N GLY A 59 6.98 12.36 -19.60
CA GLY A 59 8.22 11.89 -18.99
C GLY A 59 8.08 10.64 -18.10
N GLU A 60 6.90 10.01 -18.06
CA GLU A 60 6.68 8.76 -17.35
C GLU A 60 6.86 7.58 -18.31
N ASP A 61 8.02 6.91 -18.22
CA ASP A 61 8.30 5.66 -18.95
C ASP A 61 8.56 4.55 -17.91
N ILE A 62 7.48 3.82 -17.55
CA ILE A 62 7.54 2.76 -16.56
C ILE A 62 7.44 1.41 -17.28
N PRO A 63 8.52 0.63 -17.37
CA PRO A 63 8.49 -0.67 -18.02
C PRO A 63 7.75 -1.72 -17.17
N LEU A 64 7.17 -2.71 -17.84
CA LEU A 64 6.48 -3.83 -17.19
C LEU A 64 7.39 -4.59 -16.22
N SER A 65 8.68 -4.71 -16.53
CA SER A 65 9.67 -5.35 -15.67
C SER A 65 9.78 -4.68 -14.29
N TYR A 66 9.73 -3.34 -14.24
CA TYR A 66 9.74 -2.58 -13.01
C TYR A 66 8.43 -2.81 -12.20
N LEU A 67 7.29 -2.82 -12.88
CA LEU A 67 5.99 -3.10 -12.23
C LEU A 67 5.92 -4.52 -11.66
N ASN A 68 6.43 -5.51 -12.40
CA ASN A 68 6.56 -6.89 -11.92
C ASN A 68 7.46 -6.97 -10.67
N MET A 69 8.55 -6.24 -10.67
CA MET A 69 9.45 -6.17 -9.53
C MET A 69 8.75 -5.55 -8.31
N CYS A 70 8.11 -4.39 -8.46
CA CYS A 70 7.35 -3.75 -7.40
C CYS A 70 6.28 -4.70 -6.83
N HIS A 71 5.53 -5.36 -7.71
CA HIS A 71 4.50 -6.33 -7.29
C HIS A 71 5.09 -7.46 -6.44
N ARG A 72 6.17 -8.09 -6.91
CA ARG A 72 6.86 -9.17 -6.19
C ARG A 72 7.35 -8.74 -4.80
N TYR A 73 7.93 -7.53 -4.68
CA TYR A 73 8.40 -7.02 -3.39
C TYR A 73 7.25 -6.71 -2.43
N HIS A 74 6.13 -6.20 -2.93
CA HIS A 74 4.92 -6.00 -2.12
C HIS A 74 4.36 -7.33 -1.61
N GLU A 75 4.14 -8.30 -2.51
CA GLU A 75 3.62 -9.62 -2.14
C GLU A 75 4.53 -10.31 -1.11
N ASN A 76 5.85 -10.28 -1.33
CA ASN A 76 6.79 -10.87 -0.39
C ASN A 76 6.74 -10.19 0.98
N TRP A 77 6.69 -8.86 1.02
CA TRP A 77 6.57 -8.13 2.28
C TRP A 77 5.27 -8.44 3.00
N LEU A 78 4.13 -8.36 2.30
CA LEU A 78 2.82 -8.52 2.90
C LEU A 78 2.56 -9.96 3.38
N ASN A 79 3.05 -10.96 2.64
CA ASN A 79 2.93 -12.36 3.04
C ASN A 79 3.78 -12.73 4.26
N ASN A 80 4.84 -11.97 4.54
CA ASN A 80 5.71 -12.13 5.71
C ASN A 80 5.49 -11.04 6.77
N SER A 81 4.41 -10.28 6.69
CA SER A 81 4.10 -9.23 7.65
C SER A 81 3.50 -9.80 8.93
N ASN A 82 3.98 -9.33 10.08
CA ASN A 82 3.36 -9.59 11.38
C ASN A 82 2.18 -8.65 11.68
N ILE A 83 1.97 -7.64 10.82
CA ILE A 83 0.87 -6.69 10.93
C ILE A 83 -0.30 -7.24 10.12
N PRO A 84 -1.55 -7.18 10.61
CA PRO A 84 -2.73 -7.58 9.86
C PRO A 84 -2.82 -6.91 8.50
N VAL A 85 -3.18 -7.66 7.45
CA VAL A 85 -3.26 -7.16 6.07
C VAL A 85 -4.62 -7.44 5.47
N LEU A 86 -5.32 -6.39 5.04
CA LEU A 86 -6.50 -6.51 4.18
C LEU A 86 -6.06 -6.34 2.72
N LYS A 87 -6.25 -7.38 1.90
CA LYS A 87 -5.98 -7.32 0.45
C LYS A 87 -7.28 -7.05 -0.31
N LEU A 88 -7.27 -5.98 -1.12
CA LEU A 88 -8.37 -5.60 -2.01
C LEU A 88 -7.94 -5.80 -3.47
N ASN A 89 -8.86 -6.30 -4.30
CA ASN A 89 -8.58 -6.55 -5.72
C ASN A 89 -8.72 -5.28 -6.57
N GLY A 90 -7.59 -4.66 -6.91
CA GLY A 90 -7.50 -3.45 -7.72
C GLY A 90 -7.56 -3.66 -9.23
N ASN A 91 -7.77 -4.88 -9.75
CA ASN A 91 -7.79 -5.15 -11.20
C ASN A 91 -9.05 -4.62 -11.88
N LYS A 92 -10.15 -4.44 -11.13
CA LYS A 92 -11.38 -3.86 -11.67
C LYS A 92 -11.28 -2.35 -11.74
N ASP A 93 -11.83 -1.76 -12.81
CA ASP A 93 -11.95 -0.32 -12.93
C ASP A 93 -13.27 0.14 -12.29
N PHE A 94 -13.18 1.15 -11.44
CA PHE A 94 -14.34 1.77 -10.78
C PHE A 94 -14.50 3.18 -11.36
N ILE A 95 -15.67 3.47 -11.96
CA ILE A 95 -15.86 4.72 -12.70
C ILE A 95 -16.37 5.83 -11.78
N ASN A 96 -17.23 5.57 -10.80
CA ASN A 96 -17.89 6.62 -10.01
C ASN A 96 -17.94 6.39 -8.51
N ALA A 97 -17.67 5.18 -8.02
CA ALA A 97 -17.72 4.89 -6.58
C ALA A 97 -16.87 3.66 -6.22
N ILE A 98 -16.39 3.65 -5.00
CA ILE A 98 -15.78 2.46 -4.39
C ILE A 98 -16.90 1.42 -4.16
N PRO A 99 -16.69 0.13 -4.50
CA PRO A 99 -17.70 -0.90 -4.24
C PRO A 99 -18.09 -0.96 -2.77
N SER A 100 -19.37 -1.10 -2.49
CA SER A 100 -19.88 -1.24 -1.12
C SER A 100 -19.23 -2.42 -0.37
N THR A 101 -18.83 -3.48 -1.09
CA THR A 101 -18.09 -4.61 -0.54
C THR A 101 -16.69 -4.21 -0.03
N TRP A 102 -16.01 -3.27 -0.69
CA TRP A 102 -14.73 -2.74 -0.22
C TRP A 102 -14.92 -1.86 1.00
N GLN A 103 -15.93 -0.99 0.96
CA GLN A 103 -16.24 -0.12 2.10
C GLN A 103 -16.49 -0.95 3.35
N LEU A 104 -17.38 -1.95 3.26
CA LEU A 104 -17.68 -2.84 4.37
C LEU A 104 -16.45 -3.61 4.87
N ALA A 105 -15.60 -4.12 3.95
CA ALA A 105 -14.38 -4.83 4.30
C ALA A 105 -13.38 -3.91 5.04
N ILE A 106 -13.21 -2.67 4.57
CA ILE A 106 -12.33 -1.67 5.20
C ILE A 106 -12.85 -1.30 6.59
N GLU A 107 -14.13 -1.00 6.73
CA GLU A 107 -14.74 -0.66 8.01
C GLU A 107 -14.60 -1.81 9.02
N THR A 108 -14.89 -3.03 8.60
CA THR A 108 -14.73 -4.22 9.43
C THR A 108 -13.27 -4.41 9.85
N PHE A 109 -12.33 -4.26 8.91
CA PHE A 109 -10.91 -4.39 9.18
C PHE A 109 -10.42 -3.35 10.19
N ILE A 110 -10.81 -2.09 10.03
CA ILE A 110 -10.48 -1.01 10.96
C ILE A 110 -11.05 -1.31 12.35
N LYS A 111 -12.32 -1.65 12.45
CA LYS A 111 -12.98 -1.99 13.73
C LYS A 111 -12.30 -3.16 14.46
N THR A 112 -11.80 -4.14 13.70
CA THR A 112 -11.16 -5.33 14.29
C THR A 112 -9.74 -5.07 14.77
N HIS A 113 -8.99 -4.19 14.10
CA HIS A 113 -7.55 -4.04 14.33
C HIS A 113 -7.13 -2.68 14.88
N SER A 114 -8.00 -1.67 14.93
CA SER A 114 -7.70 -0.42 15.59
C SER A 114 -8.00 -0.53 17.09
N ASN A 115 -7.03 -0.13 17.91
CA ASN A 115 -7.26 0.10 19.35
C ASN A 115 -7.99 1.42 19.62
N ILE A 116 -8.44 2.09 18.57
CA ILE A 116 -9.24 3.30 18.66
C ILE A 116 -10.67 2.83 18.85
N GLU A 117 -11.28 3.17 19.97
CA GLU A 117 -12.72 3.34 20.01
C GLU A 117 -13.05 4.33 18.91
N ILE A 118 -13.41 3.80 17.73
CA ILE A 118 -13.84 4.64 16.61
C ILE A 118 -15.07 5.30 17.14
N ILE A 119 -14.93 6.57 17.40
CA ILE A 119 -16.02 7.44 17.79
C ILE A 119 -17.05 7.30 16.67
N ASP A 120 -18.12 6.57 16.95
CA ASP A 120 -19.28 6.39 16.03
C ASP A 120 -19.80 7.74 15.49
N GLU A 121 -19.48 8.83 16.14
CA GLU A 121 -19.73 10.22 15.76
C GLU A 121 -19.12 10.63 14.41
N TYR A 122 -17.94 10.11 14.03
CA TYR A 122 -17.30 10.50 12.75
C TYR A 122 -17.92 9.79 11.55
N LEU A 123 -18.40 8.57 11.71
CA LEU A 123 -19.05 7.84 10.63
C LEU A 123 -20.47 8.36 10.38
N HIS A 124 -21.14 8.87 11.39
CA HIS A 124 -22.50 9.43 11.26
C HIS A 124 -22.52 10.76 10.51
N THR A 125 -21.46 11.57 10.60
CA THR A 125 -21.34 12.86 9.91
C THR A 125 -21.01 12.73 8.43
N MET A 126 -20.37 11.63 7.99
CA MET A 126 -20.06 11.43 6.57
C MET A 126 -21.20 10.76 5.76
N VAL A 127 -22.20 10.19 6.43
CA VAL A 127 -23.33 9.51 5.76
C VAL A 127 -24.55 10.44 5.63
N THR A 128 -24.60 11.52 6.40
CA THR A 128 -25.74 12.46 6.43
C THR A 128 -25.42 13.84 5.85
N GLY A 129 -24.26 14.07 5.28
CA GLY A 129 -23.85 15.26 4.52
C GLY A 129 -23.71 14.93 3.05
#